data_1111d78da984ccec5f9bd02692824c87
#
_entry.id   1111d78da984ccec5f9bd02692824c87
#
_cell.length_a   1.000
_cell.length_b   1.000
_cell.length_c   1.000
_cell.angle_alpha   90.00
_cell.angle_beta   90.00
_cell.angle_gamma   90.00
#
_symmetry.space_group_name_H-M   'P 1'
#
loop_
_entity.id
_entity.type
_entity.pdbx_description
1 polymer ?
#
loop_
_entity_poly.entity_id
_entity_poly.type
_entity_poly.pdbx_seq_one_letter_code
_entity_poly.pdbx_strand_id
1 'polypeptide(L)'
;MLRPVPGHYSLMGHLSVEANDLPKITQRKPRQARPRDAIAELKAPIKLEKAPDKEEEGIDHIIQQTSKTLRKAYSKNDRKPISYFNFVLHPTEFSKTVQNIFRVSFLIRDGLARMEKDEHGILTITPEKNAEGIESAPKKQMISSLSVKEWRELVRVYGVTEPMM
;
A
#
# COMPACT_ATOMS: atom_id res chain seq x y z
N MET A 1 -17.53 24.67 34.08
CA MET A 1 -16.16 24.15 34.36
C MET A 1 -15.68 23.39 33.14
N LEU A 2 -14.76 23.98 32.39
CA LEU A 2 -14.13 23.38 31.21
C LEU A 2 -13.04 22.42 31.68
N ARG A 3 -13.09 21.16 31.21
CA ARG A 3 -12.03 20.19 31.48
C ARG A 3 -10.79 20.57 30.63
N PRO A 4 -9.58 20.57 31.22
CA PRO A 4 -8.38 20.84 30.45
C PRO A 4 -8.15 19.74 29.43
N VAL A 5 -7.87 20.13 28.20
CA VAL A 5 -7.46 19.23 27.12
C VAL A 5 -6.08 18.67 27.48
N PRO A 6 -5.86 17.33 27.43
CA PRO A 6 -4.54 16.79 27.68
C PRO A 6 -3.55 17.32 26.64
N GLY A 7 -2.47 17.92 27.12
CA GLY A 7 -1.43 18.49 26.28
C GLY A 7 -0.79 17.43 25.40
N HIS A 8 -0.37 17.84 24.21
CA HIS A 8 0.44 17.05 23.33
C HIS A 8 1.73 16.64 24.03
N TYR A 9 1.91 15.35 24.28
CA TYR A 9 3.20 14.83 24.70
C TYR A 9 4.16 14.93 23.52
N SER A 10 5.08 15.90 23.59
CA SER A 10 6.21 15.92 22.67
C SER A 10 7.05 14.65 22.89
N LEU A 11 7.40 13.96 21.82
CA LEU A 11 8.33 12.82 21.85
C LEU A 11 9.75 13.23 22.29
N MET A 12 10.04 14.53 22.33
CA MET A 12 11.21 15.09 22.98
C MET A 12 10.84 15.40 24.42
N GLY A 13 11.01 14.41 25.30
CA GLY A 13 10.96 14.63 26.74
C GLY A 13 11.89 15.77 27.11
N HIS A 14 11.48 16.57 28.08
CA HIS A 14 12.30 17.64 28.64
C HIS A 14 13.57 17.02 29.25
N LEU A 15 14.65 16.95 28.48
CA LEU A 15 15.94 16.51 28.92
C LEU A 15 16.59 17.69 29.66
N SER A 16 16.23 17.87 30.92
CA SER A 16 17.00 18.75 31.82
C SER A 16 18.22 17.98 32.30
N VAL A 17 19.29 17.97 31.49
CA VAL A 17 20.58 17.44 31.87
C VAL A 17 21.27 18.54 32.68
N GLU A 18 21.46 18.33 33.99
CA GLU A 18 22.31 19.22 34.79
C GLU A 18 23.74 19.16 34.28
N ALA A 19 24.43 20.29 34.25
CA ALA A 19 25.77 20.41 33.67
C ALA A 19 26.81 19.44 34.27
N ASN A 20 26.51 18.86 35.43
CA ASN A 20 27.38 17.90 36.12
C ASN A 20 27.21 16.43 35.64
N ASP A 21 26.12 16.11 34.90
CA ASP A 21 25.82 14.75 34.43
C ASP A 21 26.36 14.47 33.02
N LEU A 22 27.03 15.42 32.41
CA LEU A 22 27.68 15.19 31.12
C LEU A 22 28.88 14.28 31.32
N PRO A 23 28.93 13.11 30.64
CA PRO A 23 30.12 12.24 30.70
C PRO A 23 31.32 13.04 30.21
N LYS A 24 32.38 13.14 31.06
CA LYS A 24 33.61 13.79 30.66
C LYS A 24 34.12 13.16 29.38
N ILE A 25 34.20 13.98 28.33
CA ILE A 25 34.74 13.56 27.03
C ILE A 25 36.20 13.17 27.27
N THR A 26 36.44 11.90 27.49
CA THR A 26 37.80 11.33 27.48
C THR A 26 38.33 11.50 26.07
N GLN A 27 39.35 12.33 25.90
CA GLN A 27 40.06 12.48 24.63
C GLN A 27 40.47 11.11 24.12
N ARG A 28 39.86 10.66 23.04
CA ARG A 28 40.23 9.41 22.37
C ARG A 28 41.66 9.55 21.90
N LYS A 29 42.56 8.67 22.38
CA LYS A 29 43.93 8.58 21.84
C LYS A 29 43.87 8.56 20.32
N PRO A 30 44.75 9.34 19.64
CA PRO A 30 44.81 9.31 18.18
C PRO A 30 44.95 7.87 17.69
N ARG A 31 44.05 7.43 16.86
CA ARG A 31 44.10 6.10 16.25
C ARG A 31 45.35 6.05 15.39
N GLN A 32 46.31 5.20 15.73
CA GLN A 32 47.45 4.94 14.85
C GLN A 32 46.93 4.55 13.48
N ALA A 33 47.36 5.32 12.47
CA ALA A 33 47.04 5.03 11.08
C ALA A 33 47.54 3.62 10.75
N ARG A 34 46.65 2.73 10.40
CA ARG A 34 47.05 1.44 9.81
C ARG A 34 47.82 1.71 8.54
N PRO A 35 48.93 0.97 8.26
CA PRO A 35 49.60 1.07 6.97
C PRO A 35 48.56 0.90 5.86
N ARG A 36 48.56 1.82 4.89
CA ARG A 36 47.77 1.66 3.68
C ARG A 36 48.44 0.58 2.85
N ASP A 37 48.12 -0.66 3.11
CA ASP A 37 48.43 -1.72 2.17
C ASP A 37 47.64 -1.44 0.89
N ALA A 38 48.42 -1.39 -0.17
CA ALA A 38 48.04 -1.39 -1.60
C ALA A 38 46.61 -0.98 -1.90
N ILE A 39 46.50 0.14 -2.57
CA ILE A 39 45.28 0.61 -3.23
C ILE A 39 44.74 -0.56 -4.07
N ALA A 40 43.85 -1.34 -3.49
CA ALA A 40 42.97 -2.19 -4.30
C ALA A 40 42.22 -1.20 -5.22
N GLU A 41 42.42 -1.36 -6.52
CA GLU A 41 41.72 -0.60 -7.54
C GLU A 41 40.24 -0.44 -7.10
N LEU A 42 39.84 0.80 -6.84
CA LEU A 42 38.43 1.16 -6.67
C LEU A 42 37.77 0.73 -7.96
N LYS A 43 37.23 -0.48 -7.99
CA LYS A 43 36.30 -0.87 -9.03
C LYS A 43 35.22 0.22 -9.04
N ALA A 44 35.21 1.01 -10.11
CA ALA A 44 34.16 1.96 -10.34
C ALA A 44 32.82 1.26 -10.08
N PRO A 45 31.87 1.89 -9.37
CA PRO A 45 30.58 1.28 -9.16
C PRO A 45 30.06 0.89 -10.53
N ILE A 46 29.82 -0.41 -10.72
CA ILE A 46 29.17 -0.91 -11.93
C ILE A 46 27.87 -0.12 -11.98
N LYS A 47 27.74 0.80 -12.98
CA LYS A 47 26.45 1.35 -13.31
C LYS A 47 25.55 0.14 -13.46
N LEU A 48 24.62 -0.04 -12.52
CA LEU A 48 23.49 -0.93 -12.72
C LEU A 48 22.82 -0.39 -13.99
N GLU A 49 23.14 -1.01 -15.13
CA GLU A 49 22.30 -0.86 -16.30
C GLU A 49 20.90 -1.14 -15.81
N LYS A 50 20.00 -0.17 -16.04
CA LYS A 50 18.57 -0.31 -15.71
C LYS A 50 18.18 -1.71 -16.08
N ALA A 51 17.76 -2.51 -15.09
CA ALA A 51 17.14 -3.80 -15.38
C ALA A 51 16.10 -3.52 -16.46
N PRO A 52 16.11 -4.27 -17.56
CA PRO A 52 15.21 -3.97 -18.66
C PRO A 52 13.78 -3.93 -18.17
N ASP A 53 12.95 -3.07 -18.72
CA ASP A 53 11.57 -2.71 -18.39
C ASP A 53 10.55 -3.88 -18.25
N LYS A 54 11.03 -5.11 -18.07
CA LYS A 54 10.21 -6.31 -17.90
C LYS A 54 9.29 -6.26 -16.67
N GLU A 55 9.66 -5.50 -15.64
CA GLU A 55 8.80 -5.37 -14.45
C GLU A 55 7.65 -4.41 -14.72
N GLU A 56 7.88 -3.33 -15.46
CA GLU A 56 6.82 -2.37 -15.85
C GLU A 56 5.85 -3.03 -16.83
N GLU A 57 6.33 -3.76 -17.84
CA GLU A 57 5.50 -4.55 -18.75
C GLU A 57 4.67 -5.61 -17.99
N GLY A 58 5.23 -6.21 -16.94
CA GLY A 58 4.52 -7.16 -16.08
C GLY A 58 3.37 -6.53 -15.30
N ILE A 59 3.56 -5.32 -14.77
CA ILE A 59 2.53 -4.58 -14.01
C ILE A 59 1.40 -4.15 -14.94
N ASP A 60 1.71 -3.58 -16.10
CA ASP A 60 0.70 -3.15 -17.07
C ASP A 60 -0.15 -4.33 -17.57
N HIS A 61 0.47 -5.47 -17.81
CA HIS A 61 -0.25 -6.68 -18.18
C HIS A 61 -1.22 -7.13 -17.07
N ILE A 62 -0.77 -7.09 -15.81
CA ILE A 62 -1.60 -7.43 -14.64
C ILE A 62 -2.77 -6.47 -14.51
N ILE A 63 -2.55 -5.16 -14.68
CA ILE A 63 -3.59 -4.13 -14.64
C ILE A 63 -4.62 -4.38 -15.74
N GLN A 64 -4.18 -4.62 -16.97
CA GLN A 64 -5.07 -4.91 -18.08
C GLN A 64 -5.89 -6.18 -17.86
N GLN A 65 -5.26 -7.24 -17.35
CA GLN A 65 -5.96 -8.49 -17.02
C GLN A 65 -7.01 -8.27 -15.94
N THR A 66 -6.66 -7.54 -14.88
CA THR A 66 -7.58 -7.22 -13.78
C THR A 66 -8.74 -6.36 -14.27
N SER A 67 -8.48 -5.37 -15.12
CA SER A 67 -9.53 -4.54 -15.76
C SER A 67 -10.48 -5.37 -16.61
N LYS A 68 -9.96 -6.30 -17.41
CA LYS A 68 -10.78 -7.23 -18.21
C LYS A 68 -11.67 -8.11 -17.33
N THR A 69 -11.11 -8.61 -16.22
CA THR A 69 -11.85 -9.44 -15.26
C THR A 69 -12.97 -8.64 -14.60
N LEU A 70 -12.69 -7.40 -14.18
CA LEU A 70 -13.70 -6.51 -13.59
C LEU A 70 -14.84 -6.21 -14.59
N ARG A 71 -14.50 -5.87 -15.83
CA ARG A 71 -15.50 -5.61 -16.88
C ARG A 71 -16.36 -6.84 -17.18
N LYS A 72 -15.76 -8.02 -17.20
CA LYS A 72 -16.46 -9.29 -17.39
C LYS A 72 -17.41 -9.57 -16.23
N ALA A 73 -16.96 -9.39 -14.99
CA ALA A 73 -17.79 -9.55 -13.80
C ALA A 73 -18.96 -8.54 -13.79
N TYR A 74 -18.68 -7.28 -14.13
CA TYR A 74 -19.70 -6.22 -14.24
C TYR A 74 -20.75 -6.54 -15.30
N SER A 75 -20.35 -7.07 -16.46
CA SER A 75 -21.29 -7.48 -17.51
C SER A 75 -22.15 -8.66 -17.08
N LYS A 76 -21.61 -9.59 -16.29
CA LYS A 76 -22.37 -10.71 -15.73
C LYS A 76 -23.36 -10.28 -14.65
N ASN A 77 -23.11 -9.16 -13.97
CA ASN A 77 -23.95 -8.61 -12.93
C ASN A 77 -24.96 -7.56 -13.48
N ASP A 78 -25.44 -7.73 -14.71
CA ASP A 78 -26.40 -6.83 -15.37
C ASP A 78 -25.96 -5.35 -15.38
N ARG A 79 -24.66 -5.10 -15.44
CA ARG A 79 -24.03 -3.76 -15.36
C ARG A 79 -24.38 -3.01 -14.06
N LYS A 80 -24.60 -3.74 -12.97
CA LYS A 80 -24.78 -3.17 -11.64
C LYS A 80 -23.43 -3.16 -10.90
N PRO A 81 -23.22 -2.19 -9.98
CA PRO A 81 -22.03 -2.16 -9.14
C PRO A 81 -21.81 -3.52 -8.44
N ILE A 82 -20.57 -3.95 -8.38
CA ILE A 82 -20.20 -5.22 -7.76
C ILE A 82 -19.71 -4.93 -6.34
N SER A 83 -20.06 -5.77 -5.37
CA SER A 83 -19.49 -5.67 -4.04
C SER A 83 -17.96 -5.82 -4.12
N TYR A 84 -17.24 -4.84 -3.58
CA TYR A 84 -15.78 -4.81 -3.57
C TYR A 84 -15.18 -6.07 -2.94
N PHE A 85 -15.74 -6.48 -1.78
CA PHE A 85 -15.24 -7.66 -1.09
C PHE A 85 -15.52 -8.95 -1.87
N ASN A 86 -16.68 -9.10 -2.50
CA ASN A 86 -16.93 -10.26 -3.36
C ASN A 86 -15.93 -10.34 -4.51
N PHE A 87 -15.47 -9.20 -5.02
CA PHE A 87 -14.53 -9.15 -6.13
C PHE A 87 -13.09 -9.50 -5.71
N VAL A 88 -12.63 -9.06 -4.54
CA VAL A 88 -11.22 -9.21 -4.12
C VAL A 88 -10.96 -10.42 -3.23
N LEU A 89 -11.97 -10.93 -2.50
CA LEU A 89 -11.77 -12.02 -1.56
C LEU A 89 -11.46 -13.34 -2.27
N HIS A 90 -10.43 -14.02 -1.79
CA HIS A 90 -10.14 -15.41 -2.13
C HIS A 90 -10.58 -16.30 -0.96
N PRO A 91 -11.36 -17.36 -1.20
CA PRO A 91 -11.98 -18.14 -0.12
C PRO A 91 -10.99 -18.88 0.77
N THR A 92 -9.86 -19.32 0.22
CA THR A 92 -8.90 -20.20 0.91
C THR A 92 -7.55 -19.56 1.20
N GLU A 93 -7.14 -18.54 0.42
CA GLU A 93 -5.80 -17.97 0.50
C GLU A 93 -5.83 -16.48 0.80
N PHE A 94 -5.38 -16.11 2.00
CA PHE A 94 -5.27 -14.70 2.41
C PHE A 94 -4.31 -13.91 1.53
N SER A 95 -3.17 -14.50 1.16
CA SER A 95 -2.17 -13.86 0.32
C SER A 95 -2.72 -13.43 -1.05
N LYS A 96 -3.57 -14.27 -1.65
CA LYS A 96 -4.25 -13.91 -2.91
C LYS A 96 -5.23 -12.76 -2.72
N THR A 97 -5.96 -12.72 -1.60
CA THR A 97 -6.81 -11.58 -1.27
C THR A 97 -6.01 -10.28 -1.21
N VAL A 98 -4.85 -10.28 -0.55
CA VAL A 98 -3.97 -9.11 -0.46
C VAL A 98 -3.46 -8.70 -1.85
N GLN A 99 -3.04 -9.66 -2.68
CA GLN A 99 -2.63 -9.40 -4.05
C GLN A 99 -3.78 -8.80 -4.90
N ASN A 100 -5.00 -9.30 -4.74
CA ASN A 100 -6.16 -8.80 -5.45
C ASN A 100 -6.49 -7.35 -5.04
N ILE A 101 -6.45 -7.05 -3.73
CA ILE A 101 -6.60 -5.68 -3.21
C ILE A 101 -5.55 -4.75 -3.83
N PHE A 102 -4.30 -5.19 -3.87
CA PHE A 102 -3.20 -4.44 -4.46
C PHE A 102 -3.42 -4.19 -5.97
N ARG A 103 -3.82 -5.20 -6.73
CA ARG A 103 -4.13 -5.06 -8.17
C ARG A 103 -5.28 -4.07 -8.41
N VAL A 104 -6.34 -4.14 -7.60
CA VAL A 104 -7.48 -3.22 -7.71
C VAL A 104 -7.09 -1.80 -7.36
N SER A 105 -6.15 -1.59 -6.43
CA SER A 105 -5.66 -0.25 -6.10
C SER A 105 -5.03 0.46 -7.30
N PHE A 106 -4.34 -0.27 -8.17
CA PHE A 106 -3.84 0.28 -9.43
C PHE A 106 -4.97 0.69 -10.38
N LEU A 107 -6.03 -0.13 -10.51
CA LEU A 107 -7.18 0.24 -11.33
C LEU A 107 -7.82 1.55 -10.86
N ILE A 108 -7.93 1.74 -9.55
CA ILE A 108 -8.50 2.96 -8.96
C ILE A 108 -7.56 4.15 -9.20
N ARG A 109 -6.24 3.95 -8.99
CA ARG A 109 -5.22 4.97 -9.24
C ARG A 109 -5.25 5.46 -10.68
N ASP A 110 -5.36 4.53 -11.63
CA ASP A 110 -5.33 4.81 -13.07
C ASP A 110 -6.70 5.22 -13.62
N GLY A 111 -7.71 5.34 -12.75
CA GLY A 111 -9.06 5.75 -13.15
C GLY A 111 -9.82 4.72 -13.98
N LEU A 112 -9.39 3.48 -13.97
CA LEU A 112 -10.05 2.37 -14.68
C LEU A 112 -11.17 1.72 -13.88
N ALA A 113 -11.25 2.05 -12.59
CA ALA A 113 -12.29 1.61 -11.67
C ALA A 113 -12.64 2.70 -10.66
N ARG A 114 -13.91 2.78 -10.29
CA ARG A 114 -14.44 3.65 -9.25
C ARG A 114 -14.94 2.83 -8.09
N MET A 115 -14.66 3.30 -6.87
CA MET A 115 -15.15 2.69 -5.64
C MET A 115 -16.11 3.65 -4.95
N GLU A 116 -17.29 3.18 -4.63
CA GLU A 116 -18.35 3.96 -3.98
C GLU A 116 -18.99 3.14 -2.87
N LYS A 117 -19.70 3.81 -1.96
CA LYS A 117 -20.58 3.15 -1.00
C LYS A 117 -22.00 3.18 -1.55
N ASP A 118 -22.68 2.04 -1.49
CA ASP A 118 -24.10 1.98 -1.81
C ASP A 118 -24.95 2.58 -0.68
N GLU A 119 -26.28 2.57 -0.85
CA GLU A 119 -27.26 3.09 0.12
C GLU A 119 -27.18 2.37 1.48
N HIS A 120 -26.65 1.14 1.51
CA HIS A 120 -26.46 0.34 2.72
C HIS A 120 -25.06 0.50 3.33
N GLY A 121 -24.22 1.37 2.75
CA GLY A 121 -22.84 1.59 3.21
C GLY A 121 -21.84 0.51 2.77
N ILE A 122 -22.25 -0.42 1.90
CA ILE A 122 -21.41 -1.48 1.36
C ILE A 122 -20.50 -0.89 0.29
N LEU A 123 -19.22 -1.24 0.33
CA LEU A 123 -18.27 -0.84 -0.70
C LEU A 123 -18.55 -1.60 -2.00
N THR A 124 -18.74 -0.84 -3.07
CA THR A 124 -18.96 -1.35 -4.42
C THR A 124 -17.87 -0.87 -5.36
N ILE A 125 -17.62 -1.63 -6.42
CA ILE A 125 -16.67 -1.30 -7.46
C ILE A 125 -17.35 -1.34 -8.83
N THR A 126 -17.04 -0.34 -9.66
CA THR A 126 -17.55 -0.18 -11.02
C THR A 126 -16.40 0.07 -11.98
N PRO A 127 -16.34 -0.61 -13.15
CA PRO A 127 -15.34 -0.30 -14.16
C PRO A 127 -15.63 1.03 -14.83
N GLU A 128 -14.61 1.86 -14.99
CA GLU A 128 -14.67 3.10 -15.77
C GLU A 128 -14.06 2.91 -17.16
N LYS A 129 -14.60 3.64 -18.15
CA LYS A 129 -14.09 3.56 -19.53
C LYS A 129 -12.99 4.55 -19.83
N ASN A 130 -12.99 5.71 -19.17
CA ASN A 130 -12.07 6.81 -19.44
C ASN A 130 -11.59 7.45 -18.13
N ALA A 131 -10.30 7.70 -18.04
CA ALA A 131 -9.68 8.48 -16.97
C ALA A 131 -10.08 9.97 -16.99
N GLU A 132 -10.68 10.45 -18.10
CA GLU A 132 -10.95 11.88 -18.36
C GLU A 132 -12.00 12.51 -17.43
N GLY A 133 -12.83 11.71 -16.75
CA GLY A 133 -13.87 12.22 -15.82
C GLY A 133 -13.40 12.42 -14.37
N ILE A 134 -12.16 12.07 -14.03
CA ILE A 134 -11.68 11.98 -12.64
C ILE A 134 -11.01 13.27 -12.17
N GLU A 135 -10.62 14.17 -13.09
CA GLU A 135 -9.93 15.40 -12.70
C GLU A 135 -10.78 16.37 -11.86
N SER A 136 -12.10 16.29 -11.94
CA SER A 136 -13.01 17.17 -11.20
C SER A 136 -13.54 16.62 -9.88
N ALA A 137 -13.31 15.33 -9.57
CA ALA A 137 -13.76 14.74 -8.32
C ALA A 137 -12.72 14.93 -7.21
N PRO A 138 -13.12 15.26 -5.97
CA PRO A 138 -12.18 15.38 -4.86
C PRO A 138 -11.45 14.03 -4.66
N LYS A 139 -10.12 14.05 -4.75
CA LYS A 139 -9.28 12.87 -4.52
C LYS A 139 -9.43 12.44 -3.05
N LYS A 140 -10.12 11.34 -2.83
CA LYS A 140 -10.26 10.73 -1.50
C LYS A 140 -9.22 9.64 -1.36
N GLN A 141 -8.43 9.70 -0.28
CA GLN A 141 -7.55 8.62 0.11
C GLN A 141 -8.26 7.73 1.12
N MET A 142 -8.13 6.43 0.97
CA MET A 142 -8.63 5.44 1.90
C MET A 142 -7.48 4.52 2.30
N ILE A 143 -7.31 4.34 3.61
CA ILE A 143 -6.39 3.36 4.17
C ILE A 143 -7.23 2.20 4.68
N SER A 144 -6.98 1.01 4.18
CA SER A 144 -7.61 -0.21 4.66
C SER A 144 -6.57 -1.13 5.29
N SER A 145 -6.89 -1.68 6.44
CA SER A 145 -6.15 -2.77 7.07
C SER A 145 -7.03 -4.01 7.06
N LEU A 146 -6.41 -5.16 6.84
CA LEU A 146 -7.12 -6.43 6.84
C LEU A 146 -6.27 -7.47 7.55
N SER A 147 -6.73 -7.94 8.70
CA SER A 147 -6.12 -9.05 9.42
C SER A 147 -6.64 -10.39 8.89
N VAL A 148 -5.88 -11.48 9.15
CA VAL A 148 -6.31 -12.84 8.79
C VAL A 148 -7.64 -13.23 9.45
N LYS A 149 -7.89 -12.72 10.67
CA LYS A 149 -9.14 -12.97 11.39
C LYS A 149 -10.33 -12.31 10.69
N GLU A 150 -10.20 -11.03 10.36
CA GLU A 150 -11.22 -10.27 9.63
C GLU A 150 -11.47 -10.83 8.24
N TRP A 151 -10.41 -11.25 7.54
CA TRP A 151 -10.55 -11.91 6.25
C TRP A 151 -11.42 -13.18 6.33
N ARG A 152 -11.19 -14.06 7.33
CA ARG A 152 -12.00 -15.26 7.51
C ARG A 152 -13.46 -14.94 7.79
N GLU A 153 -13.70 -13.88 8.56
CA GLU A 153 -15.04 -13.40 8.85
C GLU A 153 -15.73 -12.85 7.60
N LEU A 154 -15.02 -12.02 6.81
CA LEU A 154 -15.52 -11.50 5.55
C LEU A 154 -15.85 -12.61 4.56
N VAL A 155 -14.99 -13.62 4.40
CA VAL A 155 -15.27 -14.77 3.53
C VAL A 155 -16.56 -15.48 3.95
N ARG A 156 -16.80 -15.63 5.27
CA ARG A 156 -18.03 -16.23 5.80
C ARG A 156 -19.25 -15.36 5.55
N VAL A 157 -19.15 -14.06 5.86
CA VAL A 157 -20.28 -13.11 5.75
C VAL A 157 -20.70 -12.92 4.28
N TYR A 158 -19.72 -12.80 3.38
CA TYR A 158 -19.99 -12.64 1.95
C TYR A 158 -20.28 -13.96 1.24
N GLY A 159 -20.11 -15.12 1.92
CA GLY A 159 -20.38 -16.43 1.34
C GLY A 159 -19.52 -16.76 0.11
N VAL A 160 -18.26 -16.28 0.09
CA VAL A 160 -17.38 -16.46 -1.06
C VAL A 160 -16.92 -17.91 -1.12
N THR A 161 -17.39 -18.65 -2.12
CA THR A 161 -17.03 -20.05 -2.37
C THR A 161 -15.99 -20.17 -3.49
N GLU A 162 -16.06 -19.29 -4.49
CA GLU A 162 -15.16 -19.26 -5.64
C GLU A 162 -14.57 -17.85 -5.82
N PRO A 163 -13.28 -17.73 -6.19
CA PRO A 163 -12.66 -16.45 -6.43
C PRO A 163 -13.18 -15.84 -7.73
N MET A 164 -13.45 -14.54 -7.76
CA MET A 164 -13.78 -13.80 -8.98
C MET A 164 -12.53 -13.38 -9.78
N MET A 165 -11.38 -13.30 -9.09
CA MET A 165 -10.08 -12.93 -9.65
C MET A 165 -9.10 -14.09 -9.61
#